data_c8581b5cc1c2887f275d3869351d12b6
#
_entry.id   c8581b5cc1c2887f275d3869351d12b6
#
_cell.length_a   1.000
_cell.length_b   1.000
_cell.length_c   1.000
_cell.angle_alpha   90.00
_cell.angle_beta   90.00
_cell.angle_gamma   90.00
#
_symmetry.space_group_name_H-M   'P 1'
#
loop_
_entity.id
_entity.type
_entity.pdbx_description
1 polymer ?
#
loop_
_entity_poly.entity_id
_entity_poly.type
_entity_poly.pdbx_seq_one_letter_code
_entity_poly.pdbx_strand_id
1 'polypeptide(L)'
;MDHTSPADPRQPTNKLSLSWPLSAATGIVAGGAGVATAVLVAATSRELRSPVLDVGDRVVDNVPAWLKDLAISWFGTNDKIALLAGIGTLLTVFAAAIGILAMRGRPKLAYSGAALFGAVGAIAALGSRSGGKWVVVLPSVLGAVVVCGAIYIARRAIQPSSLNDARGPGIGLWAYGGRRRFVLGLTGAAAASATVGWIGSRLDDRFSVEASRQSVALASGSEGPPKVPEGAQAENAVPFFTPNEDFYRIDTALTVPQVPADSWRLRVVGMVDTPLELSYDDLVQRGLIERDITLTCVSNLVGGDLIGTARWQGVRLDDLLAEAGVQNEADQIVGRSVDGYTCGFPVESLDGRDALVALAMNGEPLPAEHGFPARLIVAGIYGYASATKWLTEIELTRFDEFDHYWVPRGYAATAPIKMQTRIDAPRGLDRIPAGPFAIGGVAWAQPVGISQVELMFNDGPWIPATMADEVNGSTWRQWSHVWDATPGRHTITARAIDQDNAIQTAERDEPLPNGVTGHHSVVVLVDEA
;
A
#
# COMPACT_ATOMS: atom_id res chain seq x y z
N MET A 1 -40.06 61.04 -53.11
CA MET A 1 -38.67 60.91 -52.73
C MET A 1 -38.64 60.05 -51.49
N ASP A 2 -38.41 58.83 -51.76
CA ASP A 2 -38.48 57.76 -50.76
C ASP A 2 -37.07 57.50 -50.22
N HIS A 3 -36.86 57.71 -48.93
CA HIS A 3 -35.57 57.39 -48.29
C HIS A 3 -35.73 56.15 -47.45
N THR A 4 -35.49 54.99 -48.08
CA THR A 4 -35.23 53.73 -47.38
C THR A 4 -33.79 53.69 -46.86
N SER A 5 -33.64 53.80 -45.55
CA SER A 5 -32.37 53.61 -44.85
C SER A 5 -32.02 52.15 -44.80
N PRO A 6 -30.78 51.71 -45.14
CA PRO A 6 -30.42 50.32 -45.02
C PRO A 6 -30.21 49.90 -43.59
N ALA A 7 -30.77 48.76 -43.19
CA ALA A 7 -30.60 48.13 -41.90
C ALA A 7 -29.13 47.84 -41.60
N ASP A 8 -28.66 48.26 -40.41
CA ASP A 8 -27.33 47.97 -39.89
C ASP A 8 -27.18 46.44 -39.56
N PRO A 9 -26.24 45.71 -40.14
CA PRO A 9 -26.07 44.26 -39.93
C PRO A 9 -25.34 43.88 -38.62
N ARG A 10 -25.22 44.80 -37.65
CA ARG A 10 -24.55 44.50 -36.36
C ARG A 10 -25.53 44.29 -35.23
N GLN A 11 -26.37 43.27 -35.31
CA GLN A 11 -26.99 42.74 -34.09
C GLN A 11 -25.94 41.92 -33.31
N PRO A 12 -25.61 42.29 -32.06
CA PRO A 12 -24.75 41.47 -31.25
C PRO A 12 -25.50 40.17 -30.96
N THR A 13 -24.98 39.05 -31.47
CA THR A 13 -25.42 37.73 -31.02
C THR A 13 -25.12 37.63 -29.53
N ASN A 14 -26.13 37.84 -28.72
CA ASN A 14 -26.07 37.77 -27.26
C ASN A 14 -25.86 36.31 -26.86
N LYS A 15 -24.61 35.81 -26.98
CA LYS A 15 -24.22 34.52 -26.47
C LYS A 15 -24.24 34.64 -24.97
N LEU A 16 -25.26 34.08 -24.33
CA LEU A 16 -25.30 33.88 -22.87
C LEU A 16 -24.08 33.07 -22.44
N SER A 17 -23.01 33.79 -22.07
CA SER A 17 -21.85 33.15 -21.48
C SER A 17 -22.06 33.05 -19.97
N LEU A 18 -22.04 31.82 -19.45
CA LEU A 18 -21.96 31.61 -18.00
C LEU A 18 -20.73 32.30 -17.41
N SER A 19 -20.87 32.82 -16.20
CA SER A 19 -19.72 33.34 -15.46
C SER A 19 -18.65 32.27 -15.31
N TRP A 20 -17.39 32.69 -15.25
CA TRP A 20 -16.24 31.80 -15.10
C TRP A 20 -16.42 30.76 -13.97
N PRO A 21 -16.85 31.13 -12.72
CA PRO A 21 -17.03 30.16 -11.64
C PRO A 21 -18.12 29.11 -11.93
N LEU A 22 -19.24 29.52 -12.55
CA LEU A 22 -20.30 28.56 -12.89
C LEU A 22 -19.90 27.58 -14.00
N SER A 23 -19.09 28.05 -14.95
CA SER A 23 -18.54 27.18 -16.00
C SER A 23 -17.62 26.14 -15.41
N ALA A 24 -16.73 26.54 -14.50
CA ALA A 24 -15.84 25.64 -13.77
C ALA A 24 -16.64 24.63 -12.91
N ALA A 25 -17.60 25.11 -12.13
CA ALA A 25 -18.47 24.26 -11.31
C ALA A 25 -19.23 23.23 -12.13
N THR A 26 -19.70 23.60 -13.34
CA THR A 26 -20.36 22.64 -14.26
C THR A 26 -19.43 21.50 -14.64
N GLY A 27 -18.16 21.81 -14.95
CA GLY A 27 -17.17 20.78 -15.25
C GLY A 27 -16.86 19.90 -14.06
N ILE A 28 -16.70 20.48 -12.87
CA ILE A 28 -16.44 19.73 -11.63
C ILE A 28 -17.59 18.76 -11.33
N VAL A 29 -18.85 19.22 -11.43
CA VAL A 29 -20.01 18.34 -11.21
C VAL A 29 -20.11 17.26 -12.28
N ALA A 30 -19.85 17.56 -13.56
CA ALA A 30 -19.83 16.58 -14.62
C ALA A 30 -18.71 15.53 -14.41
N GLY A 31 -17.51 15.98 -14.02
CA GLY A 31 -16.39 15.12 -13.67
C GLY A 31 -16.71 14.21 -12.47
N GLY A 32 -17.28 14.79 -11.41
CA GLY A 32 -17.74 14.05 -10.23
C GLY A 32 -18.80 12.99 -10.57
N ALA A 33 -19.75 13.30 -11.47
CA ALA A 33 -20.73 12.33 -11.95
C ALA A 33 -20.06 11.16 -12.71
N GLY A 34 -19.05 11.47 -13.53
CA GLY A 34 -18.28 10.43 -14.24
C GLY A 34 -17.51 9.53 -13.29
N VAL A 35 -16.81 10.10 -12.31
CA VAL A 35 -16.07 9.31 -11.29
C VAL A 35 -17.04 8.49 -10.45
N ALA A 36 -18.15 9.06 -9.98
CA ALA A 36 -19.17 8.34 -9.22
C ALA A 36 -19.74 7.16 -9.99
N THR A 37 -20.01 7.35 -11.29
CA THR A 37 -20.46 6.26 -12.17
C THR A 37 -19.38 5.19 -12.30
N ALA A 38 -18.12 5.58 -12.48
CA ALA A 38 -17.01 4.64 -12.59
C ALA A 38 -16.84 3.80 -11.31
N VAL A 39 -16.97 4.42 -10.12
CA VAL A 39 -16.95 3.72 -8.82
C VAL A 39 -18.14 2.75 -8.72
N LEU A 40 -19.34 3.18 -9.10
CA LEU A 40 -20.53 2.31 -9.09
C LEU A 40 -20.36 1.11 -10.01
N VAL A 41 -19.82 1.32 -11.22
CA VAL A 41 -19.54 0.23 -12.18
C VAL A 41 -18.46 -0.69 -11.63
N ALA A 42 -17.39 -0.16 -11.06
CA ALA A 42 -16.34 -0.94 -10.41
C ALA A 42 -16.91 -1.84 -9.31
N ALA A 43 -17.83 -1.31 -8.50
CA ALA A 43 -18.51 -2.07 -7.44
C ALA A 43 -19.45 -3.18 -7.93
N THR A 44 -19.60 -3.42 -9.24
CA THR A 44 -20.42 -4.54 -9.76
C THR A 44 -19.69 -5.87 -9.82
N SER A 45 -18.35 -5.88 -9.87
CA SER A 45 -17.52 -7.07 -9.97
C SER A 45 -16.17 -6.89 -9.28
N ARG A 46 -15.65 -7.94 -8.64
CA ARG A 46 -14.29 -7.97 -8.07
C ARG A 46 -13.17 -7.76 -9.11
N GLU A 47 -13.46 -8.06 -10.39
CA GLU A 47 -12.50 -7.87 -11.48
C GLU A 47 -12.37 -6.39 -11.91
N LEU A 48 -13.33 -5.54 -11.52
CA LEU A 48 -13.39 -4.15 -11.93
C LEU A 48 -12.85 -3.25 -10.81
N ARG A 49 -12.07 -2.26 -11.21
CA ARG A 49 -11.49 -1.26 -10.29
C ARG A 49 -11.83 0.16 -10.71
N SER A 50 -11.78 1.07 -9.76
CA SER A 50 -11.95 2.50 -10.06
C SER A 50 -10.79 3.01 -10.92
N PRO A 51 -11.03 3.79 -11.98
CA PRO A 51 -9.97 4.39 -12.80
C PRO A 51 -8.97 5.23 -12.00
N VAL A 52 -9.41 5.81 -10.90
CA VAL A 52 -8.53 6.59 -10.00
C VAL A 52 -7.46 5.70 -9.37
N LEU A 53 -7.83 4.48 -8.99
CA LEU A 53 -6.90 3.49 -8.42
C LEU A 53 -5.95 2.93 -9.49
N ASP A 54 -6.48 2.60 -10.69
CA ASP A 54 -5.66 2.08 -11.78
C ASP A 54 -4.60 3.10 -12.24
N VAL A 55 -5.00 4.37 -12.36
CA VAL A 55 -4.05 5.47 -12.65
C VAL A 55 -3.07 5.67 -11.50
N GLY A 56 -3.54 5.59 -10.26
CA GLY A 56 -2.69 5.70 -9.08
C GLY A 56 -1.61 4.62 -9.03
N ASP A 57 -1.96 3.35 -9.26
CA ASP A 57 -1.00 2.24 -9.34
C ASP A 57 0.04 2.48 -10.44
N ARG A 58 -0.39 2.99 -11.60
CA ARG A 58 0.53 3.36 -12.69
C ARG A 58 1.49 4.48 -12.32
N VAL A 59 1.01 5.48 -11.58
CA VAL A 59 1.87 6.54 -11.07
C VAL A 59 2.90 5.95 -10.10
N VAL A 60 2.48 5.14 -9.14
CA VAL A 60 3.37 4.46 -8.17
C VAL A 60 4.45 3.65 -8.90
N ASP A 61 4.09 2.94 -9.97
CA ASP A 61 5.03 2.09 -10.71
C ASP A 61 6.07 2.86 -11.51
N ASN A 62 5.71 4.04 -12.03
CA ASN A 62 6.53 4.77 -12.98
C ASN A 62 7.18 6.04 -12.41
N VAL A 63 6.85 6.41 -11.16
CA VAL A 63 7.48 7.56 -10.50
C VAL A 63 8.95 7.25 -10.20
N PRO A 64 9.89 8.17 -10.55
CA PRO A 64 11.31 8.02 -10.23
C PRO A 64 11.56 7.87 -8.71
N ALA A 65 12.60 7.13 -8.33
CA ALA A 65 12.92 6.84 -6.93
C ALA A 65 13.04 8.12 -6.09
N TRP A 66 13.75 9.14 -6.57
CA TRP A 66 13.93 10.41 -5.86
C TRP A 66 12.61 11.11 -5.49
N LEU A 67 11.56 10.96 -6.32
CA LEU A 67 10.26 11.57 -6.03
C LEU A 67 9.46 10.73 -5.03
N LYS A 68 9.65 9.41 -5.02
CA LYS A 68 9.11 8.52 -3.96
C LYS A 68 9.74 8.86 -2.62
N ASP A 69 11.06 8.98 -2.58
CA ASP A 69 11.81 9.32 -1.37
C ASP A 69 11.39 10.68 -0.81
N LEU A 70 11.18 11.67 -1.70
CA LEU A 70 10.65 12.96 -1.32
C LEU A 70 9.23 12.86 -0.73
N ALA A 71 8.35 12.06 -1.36
CA ALA A 71 6.99 11.86 -0.86
C ALA A 71 6.99 11.15 0.49
N ILE A 72 7.82 10.12 0.67
CA ILE A 72 7.98 9.39 1.94
C ILE A 72 8.55 10.32 3.02
N SER A 73 9.55 11.15 2.69
CA SER A 73 10.14 12.10 3.65
C SER A 73 9.14 13.17 4.13
N TRP A 74 8.20 13.59 3.28
CA TRP A 74 7.20 14.61 3.60
C TRP A 74 5.94 14.05 4.27
N PHE A 75 5.48 12.86 3.84
CA PHE A 75 4.18 12.30 4.22
C PHE A 75 4.27 11.02 5.08
N GLY A 76 5.47 10.41 5.19
CA GLY A 76 5.67 9.19 5.95
C GLY A 76 4.72 8.07 5.48
N THR A 77 4.01 7.45 6.42
CA THR A 77 3.01 6.40 6.17
C THR A 77 1.74 6.89 5.45
N ASN A 78 1.56 8.22 5.31
CA ASN A 78 0.42 8.85 4.63
C ASN A 78 0.69 9.15 3.14
N ASP A 79 1.77 8.66 2.57
CA ASP A 79 2.17 8.88 1.16
C ASP A 79 1.06 8.50 0.16
N LYS A 80 0.35 7.39 0.40
CA LYS A 80 -0.79 6.94 -0.43
C LYS A 80 -1.99 7.90 -0.36
N ILE A 81 -2.28 8.44 0.82
CA ILE A 81 -3.35 9.44 1.01
C ILE A 81 -2.97 10.72 0.27
N ALA A 82 -1.72 11.17 0.38
CA ALA A 82 -1.21 12.33 -0.32
C ALA A 82 -1.28 12.15 -1.84
N LEU A 83 -0.92 10.97 -2.36
CA LEU A 83 -1.03 10.64 -3.78
C LEU A 83 -2.49 10.72 -4.27
N LEU A 84 -3.42 10.09 -3.57
CA LEU A 84 -4.84 10.11 -3.94
C LEU A 84 -5.44 11.52 -3.87
N ALA A 85 -5.06 12.32 -2.87
CA ALA A 85 -5.45 13.73 -2.76
C ALA A 85 -4.87 14.56 -3.91
N GLY A 86 -3.63 14.33 -4.31
CA GLY A 86 -2.98 14.94 -5.46
C GLY A 86 -3.70 14.61 -6.77
N ILE A 87 -4.00 13.33 -7.01
CA ILE A 87 -4.79 12.89 -8.16
C ILE A 87 -6.17 13.56 -8.16
N GLY A 88 -6.88 13.56 -7.02
CA GLY A 88 -8.19 14.21 -6.87
C GLY A 88 -8.14 15.71 -7.18
N THR A 89 -7.08 16.38 -6.77
CA THR A 89 -6.86 17.82 -7.06
C THR A 89 -6.65 18.04 -8.55
N LEU A 90 -5.78 17.28 -9.21
CA LEU A 90 -5.55 17.36 -10.65
C LEU A 90 -6.82 17.08 -11.45
N LEU A 91 -7.60 16.08 -11.05
CA LEU A 91 -8.89 15.76 -11.65
C LEU A 91 -9.87 16.93 -11.53
N THR A 92 -9.94 17.57 -10.37
CA THR A 92 -10.82 18.71 -10.12
C THR A 92 -10.45 19.91 -11.00
N VAL A 93 -9.14 20.22 -11.10
CA VAL A 93 -8.63 21.29 -11.96
C VAL A 93 -8.92 20.99 -13.44
N PHE A 94 -8.68 19.77 -13.88
CA PHE A 94 -8.94 19.33 -15.24
C PHE A 94 -10.44 19.38 -15.59
N ALA A 95 -11.29 18.89 -14.68
CA ALA A 95 -12.74 18.96 -14.83
C ALA A 95 -13.25 20.41 -14.91
N ALA A 96 -12.72 21.32 -14.08
CA ALA A 96 -13.00 22.75 -14.15
C ALA A 96 -12.64 23.34 -15.51
N ALA A 97 -11.45 23.01 -16.04
CA ALA A 97 -10.99 23.45 -17.36
C ALA A 97 -11.91 22.95 -18.48
N ILE A 98 -12.30 21.67 -18.44
CA ILE A 98 -13.27 21.08 -19.38
C ILE A 98 -14.60 21.85 -19.33
N GLY A 99 -15.12 22.14 -18.14
CA GLY A 99 -16.35 22.93 -17.96
C GLY A 99 -16.24 24.33 -18.56
N ILE A 100 -15.14 25.03 -18.33
CA ILE A 100 -14.87 26.35 -18.90
C ILE A 100 -14.82 26.28 -20.43
N LEU A 101 -14.09 25.33 -21.02
CA LEU A 101 -14.03 25.14 -22.47
C LEU A 101 -15.42 24.83 -23.06
N ALA A 102 -16.18 23.94 -22.41
CA ALA A 102 -17.51 23.55 -22.84
C ALA A 102 -18.48 24.74 -22.88
N MET A 103 -18.50 25.56 -21.83
CA MET A 103 -19.46 26.66 -21.67
C MET A 103 -19.04 27.93 -22.42
N ARG A 104 -17.76 28.11 -22.78
CA ARG A 104 -17.22 29.27 -23.49
C ARG A 104 -17.04 29.04 -25.00
N GLY A 105 -17.77 28.11 -25.61
CA GLY A 105 -17.86 27.96 -27.07
C GLY A 105 -16.82 27.04 -27.71
N ARG A 106 -16.06 26.28 -26.91
CA ARG A 106 -15.11 25.28 -27.40
C ARG A 106 -15.51 23.83 -27.00
N PRO A 107 -16.76 23.38 -27.28
CA PRO A 107 -17.26 22.11 -26.80
C PRO A 107 -16.50 20.90 -27.38
N LYS A 108 -15.97 20.99 -28.61
CA LYS A 108 -15.18 19.93 -29.20
C LYS A 108 -13.94 19.62 -28.36
N LEU A 109 -13.23 20.65 -27.88
CA LEU A 109 -12.07 20.46 -26.99
C LEU A 109 -12.47 19.87 -25.63
N ALA A 110 -13.64 20.27 -25.09
CA ALA A 110 -14.14 19.69 -23.85
C ALA A 110 -14.47 18.20 -23.99
N TYR A 111 -15.15 17.80 -25.07
CA TYR A 111 -15.43 16.38 -25.34
C TYR A 111 -14.16 15.58 -25.62
N SER A 112 -13.19 16.15 -26.37
CA SER A 112 -11.90 15.51 -26.57
C SER A 112 -11.14 15.33 -25.26
N GLY A 113 -11.19 16.32 -24.36
CA GLY A 113 -10.58 16.22 -23.03
C GLY A 113 -11.24 15.11 -22.18
N ALA A 114 -12.57 15.03 -22.17
CA ALA A 114 -13.29 13.97 -21.46
C ALA A 114 -12.98 12.57 -22.02
N ALA A 115 -12.91 12.45 -23.36
CA ALA A 115 -12.54 11.19 -24.03
C ALA A 115 -11.08 10.81 -23.72
N LEU A 116 -10.16 11.76 -23.75
CA LEU A 116 -8.75 11.53 -23.38
C LEU A 116 -8.64 11.02 -21.95
N PHE A 117 -9.40 11.61 -21.04
CA PHE A 117 -9.38 11.18 -19.65
C PHE A 117 -9.90 9.73 -19.50
N GLY A 118 -11.00 9.37 -20.18
CA GLY A 118 -11.50 8.01 -20.22
C GLY A 118 -10.49 7.03 -20.86
N ALA A 119 -9.77 7.47 -21.91
CA ALA A 119 -8.73 6.67 -22.55
C ALA A 119 -7.53 6.43 -21.61
N VAL A 120 -7.08 7.44 -20.87
CA VAL A 120 -6.01 7.29 -19.88
C VAL A 120 -6.40 6.27 -18.80
N GLY A 121 -7.62 6.35 -18.25
CA GLY A 121 -8.11 5.37 -17.29
C GLY A 121 -8.22 3.95 -17.88
N ALA A 122 -8.70 3.83 -19.11
CA ALA A 122 -8.80 2.53 -19.80
C ALA A 122 -7.42 1.90 -20.08
N ILE A 123 -6.43 2.70 -20.51
CA ILE A 123 -5.05 2.24 -20.73
C ILE A 123 -4.42 1.83 -19.39
N ALA A 124 -4.66 2.60 -18.32
CA ALA A 124 -4.18 2.25 -16.99
C ALA A 124 -4.75 0.91 -16.53
N ALA A 125 -6.06 0.69 -16.70
CA ALA A 125 -6.74 -0.55 -16.35
C ALA A 125 -6.22 -1.76 -17.15
N LEU A 126 -6.06 -1.65 -18.47
CA LEU A 126 -5.52 -2.73 -19.33
C LEU A 126 -4.09 -3.10 -18.99
N GLY A 127 -3.33 -2.16 -18.53
CA GLY A 127 -1.96 -2.40 -18.14
C GLY A 127 -1.79 -2.68 -16.65
N SER A 128 -2.85 -2.96 -15.89
CA SER A 128 -2.73 -3.35 -14.48
C SER A 128 -1.90 -4.62 -14.35
N ARG A 129 -1.12 -4.72 -13.26
CA ARG A 129 -0.21 -5.86 -13.01
C ARG A 129 -0.95 -7.20 -12.94
N SER A 130 -2.21 -7.18 -12.56
CA SER A 130 -3.06 -8.38 -12.40
C SER A 130 -3.60 -8.96 -13.71
N GLY A 131 -3.26 -8.39 -14.88
CA GLY A 131 -3.59 -8.94 -16.20
C GLY A 131 -5.10 -9.02 -16.47
N GLY A 132 -5.76 -7.88 -16.72
CA GLY A 132 -7.22 -7.82 -16.87
C GLY A 132 -7.72 -8.20 -18.25
N LYS A 133 -8.89 -8.85 -18.29
CA LYS A 133 -9.69 -8.97 -19.50
C LYS A 133 -10.14 -7.58 -19.98
N TRP A 134 -10.48 -7.44 -21.28
CA TRP A 134 -10.94 -6.16 -21.84
C TRP A 134 -12.08 -5.47 -21.07
N VAL A 135 -12.88 -6.21 -20.28
CA VAL A 135 -13.97 -5.66 -19.46
C VAL A 135 -13.52 -4.66 -18.39
N VAL A 136 -12.24 -4.67 -18.00
CA VAL A 136 -11.67 -3.73 -16.99
C VAL A 136 -11.74 -2.28 -17.43
N VAL A 137 -11.93 -2.00 -18.73
CA VAL A 137 -12.06 -0.62 -19.24
C VAL A 137 -13.45 -0.01 -19.00
N LEU A 138 -14.46 -0.83 -18.67
CA LEU A 138 -15.87 -0.38 -18.55
C LEU A 138 -16.04 0.79 -17.56
N PRO A 139 -15.45 0.81 -16.36
CA PRO A 139 -15.59 1.95 -15.45
C PRO A 139 -15.12 3.25 -16.08
N SER A 140 -13.97 3.24 -16.76
CA SER A 140 -13.38 4.41 -17.43
C SER A 140 -14.25 4.91 -18.60
N VAL A 141 -14.70 4.00 -19.44
CA VAL A 141 -15.50 4.32 -20.62
C VAL A 141 -16.87 4.88 -20.23
N LEU A 142 -17.59 4.22 -19.31
CA LEU A 142 -18.90 4.66 -18.86
C LEU A 142 -18.80 5.99 -18.10
N GLY A 143 -17.78 6.17 -17.27
CA GLY A 143 -17.48 7.45 -16.63
C GLY A 143 -17.32 8.59 -17.63
N ALA A 144 -16.52 8.39 -18.68
CA ALA A 144 -16.32 9.39 -19.73
C ALA A 144 -17.58 9.70 -20.52
N VAL A 145 -18.41 8.69 -20.81
CA VAL A 145 -19.73 8.87 -21.46
C VAL A 145 -20.65 9.73 -20.60
N VAL A 146 -20.67 9.50 -19.29
CA VAL A 146 -21.48 10.30 -18.35
C VAL A 146 -20.97 11.74 -18.29
N VAL A 147 -19.65 11.99 -18.26
CA VAL A 147 -19.09 13.35 -18.34
C VAL A 147 -19.55 14.07 -19.62
N CYS A 148 -19.43 13.41 -20.77
CA CYS A 148 -19.88 13.97 -22.05
C CYS A 148 -21.39 14.27 -22.06
N GLY A 149 -22.21 13.34 -21.54
CA GLY A 149 -23.66 13.50 -21.42
C GLY A 149 -24.05 14.67 -20.49
N ALA A 150 -23.41 14.77 -19.34
CA ALA A 150 -23.63 15.87 -18.39
C ALA A 150 -23.27 17.24 -18.98
N ILE A 151 -22.13 17.33 -19.68
CA ILE A 151 -21.73 18.54 -20.41
C ILE A 151 -22.75 18.89 -21.50
N TYR A 152 -23.21 17.91 -22.26
CA TYR A 152 -24.23 18.10 -23.31
C TYR A 152 -25.53 18.63 -22.73
N ILE A 153 -26.04 18.03 -21.66
CA ILE A 153 -27.28 18.46 -20.97
C ILE A 153 -27.11 19.90 -20.43
N ALA A 154 -25.99 20.18 -19.73
CA ALA A 154 -25.72 21.49 -19.19
C ALA A 154 -25.67 22.58 -20.28
N ARG A 155 -25.06 22.26 -21.45
CA ARG A 155 -25.03 23.15 -22.61
C ARG A 155 -26.42 23.40 -23.19
N ARG A 156 -27.24 22.36 -23.32
CA ARG A 156 -28.64 22.53 -23.80
C ARG A 156 -29.48 23.38 -22.84
N ALA A 157 -29.27 23.23 -21.55
CA ALA A 157 -30.00 24.01 -20.55
C ALA A 157 -29.72 25.51 -20.59
N ILE A 158 -28.60 25.95 -21.20
CA ILE A 158 -28.25 27.38 -21.35
C ILE A 158 -28.49 27.93 -22.77
N GLN A 159 -28.80 27.05 -23.75
CA GLN A 159 -29.14 27.52 -25.09
C GLN A 159 -30.59 28.08 -25.10
N PRO A 160 -30.82 29.28 -25.67
CA PRO A 160 -32.19 29.79 -25.82
C PRO A 160 -32.97 28.85 -26.74
N SER A 161 -34.15 28.42 -26.30
CA SER A 161 -35.05 27.63 -27.13
C SER A 161 -35.45 28.48 -28.34
N SER A 162 -34.98 28.10 -29.51
CA SER A 162 -35.39 28.67 -30.78
C SER A 162 -36.74 28.10 -31.23
N LEU A 163 -37.80 28.25 -30.42
CA LEU A 163 -39.17 27.98 -30.82
C LEU A 163 -40.00 29.20 -30.55
N ASN A 164 -40.33 29.89 -31.63
CA ASN A 164 -41.43 30.84 -31.83
C ASN A 164 -42.21 31.25 -30.56
N ASP A 165 -41.77 32.29 -29.87
CA ASP A 165 -42.68 33.14 -29.14
C ASP A 165 -42.68 34.52 -29.79
N ALA A 166 -43.50 34.65 -30.84
CA ALA A 166 -43.94 35.88 -31.42
C ALA A 166 -44.95 36.59 -30.48
N ARG A 167 -44.53 37.00 -29.29
CA ARG A 167 -45.29 37.90 -28.41
C ARG A 167 -44.36 38.70 -27.52
N GLY A 168 -44.13 39.95 -27.96
CA GLY A 168 -43.80 41.08 -27.10
C GLY A 168 -42.39 41.20 -26.53
N PRO A 169 -41.92 42.43 -26.27
CA PRO A 169 -40.59 42.68 -25.69
C PRO A 169 -40.61 42.38 -24.18
N GLY A 170 -40.49 41.13 -23.83
CA GLY A 170 -40.30 40.69 -22.45
C GLY A 170 -38.82 40.68 -22.08
N ILE A 171 -38.25 41.84 -21.87
CA ILE A 171 -36.92 42.02 -21.29
C ILE A 171 -36.96 41.51 -19.83
N GLY A 172 -36.25 40.44 -19.50
CA GLY A 172 -35.78 40.25 -18.14
C GLY A 172 -36.20 39.02 -17.36
N LEU A 173 -37.10 38.17 -17.82
CA LEU A 173 -37.52 36.97 -17.04
C LEU A 173 -36.53 35.78 -17.11
N TRP A 174 -35.66 35.74 -18.11
CA TRP A 174 -34.63 34.70 -18.27
C TRP A 174 -33.37 34.94 -17.42
N ALA A 175 -33.06 36.19 -17.09
CA ALA A 175 -31.83 36.50 -16.38
C ALA A 175 -31.82 36.02 -14.91
N TYR A 176 -32.98 35.98 -14.24
CA TYR A 176 -33.07 35.57 -12.83
C TYR A 176 -33.62 34.15 -12.65
N GLY A 177 -34.67 33.76 -13.34
CA GLY A 177 -35.30 32.43 -13.20
C GLY A 177 -34.45 31.31 -13.80
N GLY A 178 -33.82 31.52 -14.94
CA GLY A 178 -32.97 30.53 -15.62
C GLY A 178 -31.67 30.22 -14.86
N ARG A 179 -31.01 31.26 -14.33
CA ARG A 179 -29.78 31.09 -13.52
C ARG A 179 -30.04 30.32 -12.22
N ARG A 180 -31.11 30.64 -11.52
CA ARG A 180 -31.51 29.95 -10.29
C ARG A 180 -31.81 28.46 -10.56
N ARG A 181 -32.59 28.16 -11.62
CA ARG A 181 -32.89 26.77 -12.03
C ARG A 181 -31.65 26.03 -12.45
N PHE A 182 -30.72 26.65 -13.15
CA PHE A 182 -29.45 26.05 -13.53
C PHE A 182 -28.60 25.73 -12.29
N VAL A 183 -28.47 26.65 -11.35
CA VAL A 183 -27.74 26.42 -10.08
C VAL A 183 -28.41 25.30 -9.27
N LEU A 184 -29.73 25.31 -9.13
CA LEU A 184 -30.46 24.23 -8.44
C LEU A 184 -30.27 22.88 -9.13
N GLY A 185 -30.32 22.86 -10.48
CA GLY A 185 -30.01 21.63 -11.25
C GLY A 185 -28.58 21.17 -11.05
N LEU A 186 -27.60 22.07 -11.01
CA LEU A 186 -26.21 21.75 -10.76
C LEU A 186 -25.99 21.20 -9.33
N THR A 187 -26.65 21.80 -8.33
CA THR A 187 -26.61 21.32 -6.94
C THR A 187 -27.27 19.97 -6.81
N GLY A 188 -28.41 19.76 -7.48
CA GLY A 188 -29.08 18.46 -7.52
C GLY A 188 -28.23 17.38 -8.20
N ALA A 189 -27.55 17.71 -9.30
CA ALA A 189 -26.63 16.79 -9.97
C ALA A 189 -25.40 16.47 -9.10
N ALA A 190 -24.86 17.45 -8.38
CA ALA A 190 -23.77 17.23 -7.43
C ALA A 190 -24.21 16.31 -6.29
N ALA A 191 -25.39 16.53 -5.70
CA ALA A 191 -25.94 15.67 -4.66
C ALA A 191 -26.19 14.24 -5.17
N ALA A 192 -26.79 14.10 -6.37
CA ALA A 192 -27.00 12.79 -7.00
C ALA A 192 -25.65 12.07 -7.25
N SER A 193 -24.63 12.78 -7.75
CA SER A 193 -23.29 12.20 -7.95
C SER A 193 -22.66 11.74 -6.65
N ALA A 194 -22.77 12.53 -5.58
CA ALA A 194 -22.29 12.16 -4.26
C ALA A 194 -23.02 10.91 -3.72
N THR A 195 -24.36 10.83 -3.92
CA THR A 195 -25.15 9.67 -3.52
C THR A 195 -24.76 8.42 -4.31
N VAL A 196 -24.59 8.54 -5.64
CA VAL A 196 -24.15 7.43 -6.50
C VAL A 196 -22.75 6.94 -6.10
N GLY A 197 -21.80 7.85 -5.85
CA GLY A 197 -20.47 7.52 -5.37
C GLY A 197 -20.50 6.83 -4.00
N TRP A 198 -21.33 7.32 -3.08
CA TRP A 198 -21.52 6.71 -1.76
C TRP A 198 -22.15 5.31 -1.87
N ILE A 199 -23.19 5.12 -2.72
CA ILE A 199 -23.78 3.80 -2.98
C ILE A 199 -22.70 2.87 -3.57
N GLY A 200 -21.90 3.36 -4.52
CA GLY A 200 -20.81 2.57 -5.12
C GLY A 200 -19.81 2.10 -4.06
N SER A 201 -19.35 2.99 -3.16
CA SER A 201 -18.43 2.60 -2.09
C SER A 201 -19.05 1.60 -1.12
N ARG A 202 -20.33 1.76 -0.76
CA ARG A 202 -21.06 0.80 0.10
C ARG A 202 -21.30 -0.55 -0.56
N LEU A 203 -21.49 -0.56 -1.89
CA LEU A 203 -21.57 -1.82 -2.64
C LEU A 203 -20.21 -2.52 -2.76
N ASP A 204 -19.12 -1.78 -2.78
CA ASP A 204 -17.77 -2.33 -2.74
C ASP A 204 -17.47 -3.02 -1.41
N ASP A 205 -17.98 -2.49 -0.29
CA ASP A 205 -17.86 -3.08 1.06
C ASP A 205 -18.35 -4.53 1.11
N ARG A 206 -19.30 -4.94 0.24
CA ARG A 206 -19.77 -6.34 0.12
C ARG A 206 -18.69 -7.32 -0.34
N PHE A 207 -17.64 -6.79 -0.96
CA PHE A 207 -16.48 -7.58 -1.37
C PHE A 207 -15.46 -7.75 -0.27
N SER A 208 -15.67 -7.13 0.90
CA SER A 208 -14.82 -7.34 2.08
C SER A 208 -14.64 -8.84 2.35
N VAL A 209 -13.41 -9.23 2.62
CA VAL A 209 -13.08 -10.62 2.94
C VAL A 209 -13.29 -10.96 4.41
N GLU A 210 -13.76 -10.02 5.22
CA GLU A 210 -13.89 -10.25 6.66
C GLU A 210 -14.80 -11.43 6.99
N ALA A 211 -15.93 -11.58 6.27
CA ALA A 211 -16.80 -12.75 6.43
C ALA A 211 -16.10 -14.06 6.03
N SER A 212 -15.30 -14.05 4.96
CA SER A 212 -14.49 -15.21 4.55
C SER A 212 -13.42 -15.52 5.58
N ARG A 213 -12.74 -14.48 6.10
CA ARG A 213 -11.72 -14.60 7.14
C ARG A 213 -12.28 -15.21 8.43
N GLN A 214 -13.48 -14.79 8.85
CA GLN A 214 -14.15 -15.34 10.03
C GLN A 214 -14.70 -16.76 9.82
N SER A 215 -14.93 -17.18 8.58
CA SER A 215 -15.47 -18.51 8.26
C SER A 215 -14.41 -19.60 8.15
N VAL A 216 -13.14 -19.25 7.94
CA VAL A 216 -12.08 -20.24 7.84
C VAL A 216 -11.71 -20.79 9.22
N ALA A 217 -11.62 -22.10 9.33
CA ALA A 217 -11.16 -22.78 10.53
C ALA A 217 -9.65 -23.04 10.41
N LEU A 218 -8.91 -22.58 11.40
CA LEU A 218 -7.51 -22.98 11.56
C LEU A 218 -7.48 -24.34 12.23
N ALA A 219 -6.87 -25.33 11.58
CA ALA A 219 -6.56 -26.59 12.24
C ALA A 219 -5.49 -26.35 13.33
N SER A 220 -5.60 -27.03 14.45
CA SER A 220 -4.50 -27.08 15.42
C SER A 220 -3.24 -27.55 14.72
N GLY A 221 -2.11 -26.91 15.00
CA GLY A 221 -0.84 -27.29 14.41
C GLY A 221 -0.52 -28.77 14.65
N SER A 222 0.03 -29.45 13.66
CA SER A 222 0.46 -30.86 13.77
C SER A 222 1.61 -31.02 14.76
N GLU A 223 2.43 -29.99 14.90
CA GLU A 223 3.40 -29.77 15.96
C GLU A 223 2.78 -28.78 16.93
N GLY A 224 2.90 -28.98 18.24
CA GLY A 224 2.43 -28.00 19.21
C GLY A 224 3.12 -26.64 19.00
N PRO A 225 2.54 -25.52 19.51
CA PRO A 225 3.14 -24.20 19.35
C PRO A 225 4.56 -24.17 19.95
N PRO A 226 5.50 -23.43 19.31
CA PRO A 226 6.83 -23.23 19.85
C PRO A 226 6.76 -22.73 21.30
N LYS A 227 7.61 -23.28 22.17
CA LYS A 227 7.70 -22.80 23.56
C LYS A 227 8.46 -21.49 23.59
N VAL A 228 7.85 -20.46 24.15
CA VAL A 228 8.53 -19.20 24.46
C VAL A 228 8.97 -19.27 25.93
N PRO A 229 10.28 -19.12 26.23
CA PRO A 229 10.76 -19.07 27.61
C PRO A 229 10.11 -17.91 28.37
N GLU A 230 9.86 -18.07 29.67
CA GLU A 230 9.31 -17.00 30.52
C GLU A 230 10.25 -15.77 30.56
N GLY A 231 11.56 -15.99 30.47
CA GLY A 231 12.58 -14.93 30.43
C GLY A 231 12.82 -14.31 29.04
N ALA A 232 11.99 -14.59 28.03
CA ALA A 232 12.15 -14.01 26.69
C ALA A 232 11.75 -12.53 26.60
N GLN A 233 10.92 -12.04 27.55
CA GLN A 233 10.51 -10.64 27.64
C GLN A 233 11.46 -9.87 28.57
N ALA A 234 12.17 -8.87 28.01
CA ALA A 234 13.03 -7.97 28.78
C ALA A 234 12.26 -6.75 29.29
N GLU A 235 12.75 -6.19 30.41
CA GLU A 235 12.19 -4.96 30.97
C GLU A 235 12.38 -3.78 30.00
N ASN A 236 11.34 -2.97 29.81
CA ASN A 236 11.30 -1.79 28.94
C ASN A 236 11.62 -2.06 27.45
N ALA A 237 11.65 -3.31 27.01
CA ALA A 237 11.59 -3.67 25.60
C ALA A 237 10.13 -3.70 25.12
N VAL A 238 9.90 -3.54 23.80
CA VAL A 238 8.59 -3.77 23.17
C VAL A 238 8.08 -5.19 23.46
N PRO A 239 6.77 -5.47 23.35
CA PRO A 239 6.26 -6.84 23.49
C PRO A 239 6.99 -7.81 22.58
N PHE A 240 7.33 -9.02 23.05
CA PHE A 240 8.05 -10.01 22.24
C PHE A 240 7.26 -10.37 20.97
N PHE A 241 5.97 -10.62 21.07
CA PHE A 241 5.09 -10.68 19.90
C PHE A 241 4.47 -9.31 19.65
N THR A 242 4.63 -8.82 18.44
CA THR A 242 4.01 -7.58 17.99
C THR A 242 2.51 -7.86 17.74
N PRO A 243 1.58 -7.14 18.38
CA PRO A 243 0.14 -7.28 18.08
C PRO A 243 -0.15 -7.06 16.60
N ASN A 244 -1.17 -7.73 16.04
CA ASN A 244 -1.48 -7.64 14.61
C ASN A 244 -1.78 -6.20 14.17
N GLU A 245 -2.44 -5.40 15.01
CA GLU A 245 -2.76 -3.99 14.74
C GLU A 245 -1.52 -3.06 14.73
N ASP A 246 -0.47 -3.44 15.48
CA ASP A 246 0.79 -2.68 15.58
C ASP A 246 1.88 -3.21 14.63
N PHE A 247 1.63 -4.35 13.97
CA PHE A 247 2.61 -4.93 13.07
C PHE A 247 2.76 -4.06 11.81
N TYR A 248 3.99 -3.69 11.48
CA TYR A 248 4.26 -2.78 10.38
C TYR A 248 3.63 -3.25 9.06
N ARG A 249 3.12 -2.29 8.29
CA ARG A 249 2.50 -2.54 7.01
C ARG A 249 3.23 -1.80 5.88
N ILE A 250 3.89 -2.54 5.02
CA ILE A 250 4.50 -2.06 3.77
C ILE A 250 3.98 -2.93 2.62
N ASP A 251 3.43 -2.29 1.61
CA ASP A 251 2.99 -2.92 0.37
C ASP A 251 2.89 -1.87 -0.75
N THR A 252 2.84 -2.33 -2.01
CA THR A 252 2.72 -1.47 -3.19
C THR A 252 1.26 -1.26 -3.61
N ALA A 253 0.32 -1.96 -2.99
CA ALA A 253 -1.10 -1.85 -3.28
C ALA A 253 -1.68 -0.55 -2.72
N LEU A 254 -2.42 0.23 -3.51
CA LEU A 254 -3.13 1.41 -3.04
C LEU A 254 -4.33 1.06 -2.15
N THR A 255 -4.95 -0.07 -2.42
CA THR A 255 -6.05 -0.62 -1.63
C THR A 255 -5.75 -2.06 -1.29
N VAL A 256 -6.16 -2.51 -0.09
CA VAL A 256 -5.98 -3.90 0.35
C VAL A 256 -6.77 -4.83 -0.57
N PRO A 257 -6.12 -5.78 -1.26
CA PRO A 257 -6.81 -6.79 -2.05
C PRO A 257 -7.79 -7.60 -1.20
N GLN A 258 -8.99 -7.83 -1.74
CA GLN A 258 -10.06 -8.56 -1.06
C GLN A 258 -10.24 -9.93 -1.73
N VAL A 259 -9.49 -10.93 -1.27
CA VAL A 259 -9.42 -12.28 -1.86
C VAL A 259 -10.11 -13.29 -0.95
N PRO A 260 -11.31 -13.80 -1.29
CA PRO A 260 -11.98 -14.83 -0.49
C PRO A 260 -11.23 -16.16 -0.52
N ALA A 261 -11.19 -16.86 0.60
CA ALA A 261 -10.48 -18.14 0.73
C ALA A 261 -11.10 -19.26 -0.12
N ASP A 262 -12.43 -19.28 -0.28
CA ASP A 262 -13.17 -20.31 -1.03
C ASP A 262 -12.83 -20.38 -2.52
N SER A 263 -12.59 -19.22 -3.13
CA SER A 263 -12.25 -19.09 -4.55
C SER A 263 -10.75 -18.95 -4.81
N TRP A 264 -9.95 -18.77 -3.76
CA TRP A 264 -8.51 -18.61 -3.87
C TRP A 264 -7.81 -19.94 -4.23
N ARG A 265 -6.73 -19.82 -5.02
CA ARG A 265 -5.85 -20.93 -5.37
C ARG A 265 -4.40 -20.49 -5.30
N LEU A 266 -3.55 -21.39 -4.81
CA LEU A 266 -2.10 -21.29 -4.89
C LEU A 266 -1.59 -22.23 -5.97
N ARG A 267 -0.79 -21.72 -6.90
CA ARG A 267 -0.10 -22.51 -7.89
C ARG A 267 1.40 -22.60 -7.57
N VAL A 268 1.99 -23.77 -7.76
CA VAL A 268 3.44 -23.95 -7.77
C VAL A 268 3.82 -24.38 -9.19
N VAL A 269 4.61 -23.56 -9.86
CA VAL A 269 4.84 -23.67 -11.32
C VAL A 269 6.29 -23.33 -11.69
N GLY A 270 6.59 -23.32 -12.99
CA GLY A 270 7.92 -23.00 -13.53
C GLY A 270 8.80 -24.24 -13.61
N MET A 271 10.05 -24.16 -13.15
CA MET A 271 11.04 -25.25 -13.19
C MET A 271 10.78 -26.29 -12.11
N VAL A 272 9.64 -26.98 -12.23
CA VAL A 272 9.20 -28.10 -11.36
C VAL A 272 8.79 -29.29 -12.21
N ASP A 273 8.91 -30.50 -11.67
CA ASP A 273 8.53 -31.73 -12.34
C ASP A 273 7.00 -31.90 -12.40
N THR A 274 6.30 -31.51 -11.33
CA THR A 274 4.86 -31.64 -11.19
C THR A 274 4.27 -30.31 -10.68
N PRO A 275 3.66 -29.48 -11.56
CA PRO A 275 2.97 -28.29 -11.11
C PRO A 275 1.84 -28.62 -10.14
N LEU A 276 1.69 -27.79 -9.09
CA LEU A 276 0.63 -27.96 -8.10
C LEU A 276 -0.40 -26.83 -8.25
N GLU A 277 -1.66 -27.15 -7.95
CA GLU A 277 -2.74 -26.18 -7.75
C GLU A 277 -3.51 -26.55 -6.48
N LEU A 278 -3.49 -25.68 -5.48
CA LEU A 278 -3.96 -25.95 -4.14
C LEU A 278 -5.03 -24.94 -3.74
N SER A 279 -6.12 -25.41 -3.16
CA SER A 279 -7.10 -24.57 -2.48
C SER A 279 -6.63 -24.22 -1.06
N TYR A 280 -7.36 -23.32 -0.40
CA TYR A 280 -7.13 -23.00 1.01
C TYR A 280 -7.29 -24.25 1.89
N ASP A 281 -8.36 -25.03 1.64
CA ASP A 281 -8.64 -26.26 2.39
C ASP A 281 -7.57 -27.34 2.16
N ASP A 282 -7.02 -27.45 0.95
CA ASP A 282 -5.91 -28.39 0.67
C ASP A 282 -4.68 -28.04 1.52
N LEU A 283 -4.38 -26.75 1.73
CA LEU A 283 -3.28 -26.34 2.60
C LEU A 283 -3.58 -26.66 4.07
N VAL A 284 -4.80 -26.39 4.53
CA VAL A 284 -5.21 -26.71 5.92
C VAL A 284 -5.13 -28.21 6.20
N GLN A 285 -5.51 -29.07 5.24
CA GLN A 285 -5.49 -30.52 5.38
C GLN A 285 -4.08 -31.13 5.41
N ARG A 286 -3.05 -30.41 4.94
CA ARG A 286 -1.65 -30.89 4.96
C ARG A 286 -1.00 -30.91 6.34
N GLY A 287 -1.69 -30.36 7.34
CA GLY A 287 -1.15 -30.21 8.69
C GLY A 287 -0.35 -28.91 8.81
N LEU A 288 -0.94 -27.95 9.51
CA LEU A 288 -0.30 -26.66 9.74
C LEU A 288 0.77 -26.79 10.82
N ILE A 289 1.84 -26.00 10.70
CA ILE A 289 2.86 -25.81 11.74
C ILE A 289 2.87 -24.37 12.21
N GLU A 290 3.37 -24.13 13.41
CA GLU A 290 3.57 -22.80 13.95
C GLU A 290 5.05 -22.47 14.06
N ARG A 291 5.45 -21.25 13.68
CA ARG A 291 6.81 -20.73 13.79
C ARG A 291 6.83 -19.29 14.23
N ASP A 292 7.73 -18.97 15.16
CA ASP A 292 7.96 -17.62 15.62
C ASP A 292 9.06 -17.01 14.77
N ILE A 293 8.71 -15.98 13.98
CA ILE A 293 9.64 -15.35 13.02
C ILE A 293 9.49 -13.84 13.11
N THR A 294 10.63 -13.14 13.14
CA THR A 294 10.72 -11.71 12.99
C THR A 294 10.84 -11.33 11.51
N LEU A 295 9.97 -10.46 11.04
CA LEU A 295 10.09 -9.84 9.73
C LEU A 295 10.66 -8.43 9.85
N THR A 296 11.51 -8.06 8.89
CA THR A 296 12.12 -6.74 8.81
C THR A 296 11.95 -6.19 7.39
N CYS A 297 11.57 -4.90 7.29
CA CYS A 297 11.58 -4.18 6.02
C CYS A 297 13.00 -3.72 5.69
N VAL A 298 13.40 -3.76 4.42
CA VAL A 298 14.69 -3.22 3.96
C VAL A 298 14.81 -1.70 4.21
N SER A 299 13.68 -1.00 4.23
CA SER A 299 13.58 0.43 4.53
C SER A 299 13.56 0.73 6.03
N ASN A 300 13.72 -0.26 6.90
CA ASN A 300 13.83 -0.04 8.33
C ASN A 300 15.11 0.72 8.63
N LEU A 301 14.99 1.96 9.06
CA LEU A 301 16.15 2.78 9.43
C LEU A 301 16.80 2.27 10.72
N VAL A 302 18.03 2.67 10.99
CA VAL A 302 18.68 2.39 12.28
C VAL A 302 17.83 2.96 13.41
N GLY A 303 17.38 2.11 14.33
CA GLY A 303 16.44 2.48 15.39
C GLY A 303 14.96 2.58 14.94
N GLY A 304 14.64 2.18 13.71
CA GLY A 304 13.28 2.26 13.15
C GLY A 304 12.33 1.19 13.66
N ASP A 305 11.07 1.32 13.29
CA ASP A 305 9.94 0.51 13.73
C ASP A 305 9.36 -0.44 12.64
N LEU A 306 10.01 -0.49 11.46
CA LEU A 306 9.59 -1.40 10.38
C LEU A 306 10.11 -2.83 10.59
N ILE A 307 9.91 -3.35 11.78
CA ILE A 307 10.29 -4.70 12.23
C ILE A 307 9.24 -5.19 13.23
N GLY A 308 8.94 -6.49 13.22
CA GLY A 308 8.02 -7.10 14.17
C GLY A 308 8.16 -8.62 14.21
N THR A 309 7.89 -9.20 15.37
CA THR A 309 7.85 -10.65 15.58
C THR A 309 6.41 -11.12 15.70
N ALA A 310 6.07 -12.18 15.01
CA ALA A 310 4.77 -12.81 15.14
C ALA A 310 4.90 -14.34 15.12
N ARG A 311 3.89 -15.01 15.66
CA ARG A 311 3.68 -16.43 15.50
C ARG A 311 2.92 -16.68 14.22
N TRP A 312 3.58 -17.29 13.25
CA TRP A 312 3.00 -17.61 11.94
C TRP A 312 2.56 -19.06 11.92
N GLN A 313 1.37 -19.32 11.38
CA GLN A 313 0.87 -20.67 11.18
C GLN A 313 0.62 -20.92 9.70
N GLY A 314 1.11 -22.03 9.18
CA GLY A 314 1.00 -22.36 7.76
C GLY A 314 1.61 -23.68 7.40
N VAL A 315 1.81 -23.91 6.11
CA VAL A 315 2.47 -25.09 5.54
C VAL A 315 3.93 -24.78 5.28
N ARG A 316 4.83 -25.72 5.51
CA ARG A 316 6.24 -25.58 5.14
C ARG A 316 6.37 -25.39 3.63
N LEU A 317 7.13 -24.38 3.24
CA LEU A 317 7.45 -24.15 1.83
C LEU A 317 8.25 -25.32 1.25
N ASP A 318 9.21 -25.85 2.02
CA ASP A 318 10.03 -27.00 1.62
C ASP A 318 9.20 -28.21 1.23
N ASP A 319 8.13 -28.52 1.97
CA ASP A 319 7.27 -29.68 1.71
C ASP A 319 6.51 -29.50 0.38
N LEU A 320 6.02 -28.31 0.09
CA LEU A 320 5.36 -28.00 -1.18
C LEU A 320 6.31 -28.10 -2.37
N LEU A 321 7.53 -27.61 -2.20
CA LEU A 321 8.55 -27.64 -3.24
C LEU A 321 9.10 -29.05 -3.46
N ALA A 322 9.24 -29.85 -2.41
CA ALA A 322 9.61 -31.25 -2.50
C ALA A 322 8.54 -32.07 -3.25
N GLU A 323 7.25 -31.80 -3.01
CA GLU A 323 6.14 -32.42 -3.73
C GLU A 323 6.11 -32.02 -5.22
N ALA A 324 6.39 -30.72 -5.50
CA ALA A 324 6.45 -30.22 -6.87
C ALA A 324 7.68 -30.77 -7.65
N GLY A 325 8.75 -31.14 -6.97
CA GLY A 325 9.99 -31.61 -7.57
C GLY A 325 10.75 -30.46 -8.25
N VAL A 326 11.51 -29.69 -7.46
CA VAL A 326 12.30 -28.55 -8.00
C VAL A 326 13.41 -29.06 -8.91
N GLN A 327 13.50 -28.54 -10.12
CA GLN A 327 14.56 -28.90 -11.08
C GLN A 327 15.90 -28.27 -10.67
N ASN A 328 16.99 -28.99 -10.91
CA ASN A 328 18.32 -28.61 -10.42
C ASN A 328 18.83 -27.27 -10.96
N GLU A 329 18.34 -26.83 -12.12
CA GLU A 329 18.73 -25.59 -12.75
C GLU A 329 18.00 -24.37 -12.20
N ALA A 330 16.94 -24.56 -11.40
CA ALA A 330 16.23 -23.47 -10.74
C ALA A 330 17.09 -22.92 -9.59
N ASP A 331 17.37 -21.63 -9.62
CA ASP A 331 18.14 -20.94 -8.57
C ASP A 331 17.32 -19.84 -7.85
N GLN A 332 16.11 -19.53 -8.36
CA GLN A 332 15.24 -18.49 -7.81
C GLN A 332 13.82 -19.01 -7.54
N ILE A 333 13.29 -18.66 -6.36
CA ILE A 333 11.88 -18.80 -6.00
C ILE A 333 11.22 -17.43 -6.13
N VAL A 334 10.16 -17.34 -6.93
CA VAL A 334 9.38 -16.10 -7.12
C VAL A 334 7.99 -16.28 -6.55
N GLY A 335 7.61 -15.43 -5.57
CA GLY A 335 6.26 -15.33 -5.06
C GLY A 335 5.48 -14.25 -5.82
N ARG A 336 4.30 -14.58 -6.36
CA ARG A 336 3.41 -13.67 -7.09
C ARG A 336 2.14 -13.38 -6.31
N SER A 337 1.82 -12.11 -6.18
CA SER A 337 0.62 -11.60 -5.50
C SER A 337 -0.53 -11.37 -6.49
N VAL A 338 -1.76 -11.39 -5.97
CA VAL A 338 -2.97 -11.05 -6.74
C VAL A 338 -2.93 -9.63 -7.33
N ASP A 339 -2.24 -8.69 -6.69
CA ASP A 339 -2.07 -7.31 -7.17
C ASP A 339 -0.91 -7.16 -8.17
N GLY A 340 -0.28 -8.29 -8.54
CA GLY A 340 0.84 -8.36 -9.48
C GLY A 340 2.18 -7.97 -8.89
N TYR A 341 2.30 -7.79 -7.57
CA TYR A 341 3.59 -7.69 -6.90
C TYR A 341 4.34 -9.01 -6.97
N THR A 342 5.67 -8.93 -7.09
CA THR A 342 6.54 -10.10 -7.07
C THR A 342 7.69 -9.93 -6.08
N CYS A 343 7.96 -10.96 -5.30
CA CYS A 343 9.21 -11.10 -4.58
C CYS A 343 10.09 -12.16 -5.25
N GLY A 344 11.37 -12.26 -4.87
CA GLY A 344 12.26 -13.31 -5.37
C GLY A 344 13.44 -13.49 -4.43
N PHE A 345 13.80 -14.75 -4.15
CA PHE A 345 14.91 -15.11 -3.28
C PHE A 345 15.57 -16.41 -3.76
N PRO A 346 16.83 -16.68 -3.37
CA PRO A 346 17.55 -17.88 -3.81
C PRO A 346 16.91 -19.18 -3.30
N VAL A 347 16.87 -20.21 -4.14
CA VAL A 347 16.48 -21.58 -3.74
C VAL A 347 17.37 -22.09 -2.62
N GLU A 348 18.67 -21.80 -2.66
CA GLU A 348 19.64 -22.15 -1.62
C GLU A 348 19.34 -21.55 -0.24
N SER A 349 18.46 -20.51 -0.18
CA SER A 349 18.00 -19.96 1.10
C SER A 349 17.11 -20.92 1.88
N LEU A 350 16.62 -22.00 1.26
CA LEU A 350 15.90 -23.07 1.94
C LEU A 350 16.90 -24.10 2.52
N ASP A 351 17.79 -23.64 3.37
CA ASP A 351 18.88 -24.35 4.02
C ASP A 351 18.49 -25.03 5.34
N GLY A 352 17.19 -25.21 5.57
CA GLY A 352 16.59 -25.69 6.81
C GLY A 352 16.04 -24.58 7.70
N ARG A 353 16.13 -23.31 7.28
CA ARG A 353 15.47 -22.19 7.97
C ARG A 353 13.96 -22.29 7.87
N ASP A 354 13.25 -21.57 8.75
CA ASP A 354 11.81 -21.51 8.71
C ASP A 354 11.33 -20.75 7.46
N ALA A 355 10.58 -21.43 6.61
CA ALA A 355 9.94 -20.88 5.41
C ALA A 355 8.51 -21.43 5.30
N LEU A 356 7.52 -20.54 5.22
CA LEU A 356 6.10 -20.90 5.29
C LEU A 356 5.28 -20.24 4.17
N VAL A 357 4.27 -20.98 3.70
CA VAL A 357 3.05 -20.39 3.17
C VAL A 357 2.12 -20.20 4.38
N ALA A 358 2.14 -19.00 4.97
CA ALA A 358 1.41 -18.69 6.18
C ALA A 358 -0.07 -18.37 5.87
N LEU A 359 -0.96 -18.91 6.69
CA LEU A 359 -2.43 -18.73 6.65
C LEU A 359 -2.94 -17.95 7.86
N ALA A 360 -2.15 -17.92 8.96
CA ALA A 360 -2.52 -17.25 10.19
C ALA A 360 -1.33 -16.53 10.83
N MET A 361 -1.65 -15.58 11.69
CA MET A 361 -0.73 -14.72 12.41
C MET A 361 -1.24 -14.49 13.82
N ASN A 362 -0.40 -14.75 14.84
CA ASN A 362 -0.73 -14.58 16.26
C ASN A 362 -2.04 -15.28 16.68
N GLY A 363 -2.30 -16.50 16.16
CA GLY A 363 -3.44 -17.33 16.55
C GLY A 363 -4.76 -17.01 15.85
N GLU A 364 -4.79 -16.09 14.89
CA GLU A 364 -5.98 -15.81 14.09
C GLU A 364 -5.66 -15.86 12.57
N PRO A 365 -6.67 -16.10 11.70
CA PRO A 365 -6.48 -16.01 10.26
C PRO A 365 -5.84 -14.68 9.90
N LEU A 366 -4.94 -14.67 8.91
CA LEU A 366 -4.23 -13.45 8.50
C LEU A 366 -5.18 -12.26 8.40
N PRO A 367 -4.88 -11.11 9.01
CA PRO A 367 -5.58 -9.87 8.67
C PRO A 367 -5.50 -9.59 7.17
N ALA A 368 -6.54 -8.98 6.59
CA ALA A 368 -6.56 -8.68 5.15
C ALA A 368 -5.34 -7.85 4.71
N GLU A 369 -4.94 -6.85 5.51
CA GLU A 369 -3.76 -5.99 5.29
C GLU A 369 -2.44 -6.73 5.43
N HIS A 370 -2.41 -7.86 6.13
CA HIS A 370 -1.23 -8.71 6.29
C HIS A 370 -1.18 -9.88 5.32
N GLY A 371 -2.14 -9.98 4.36
CA GLY A 371 -2.04 -10.86 3.21
C GLY A 371 -3.01 -12.01 3.16
N PHE A 372 -4.18 -11.94 3.87
CA PHE A 372 -5.21 -12.97 3.73
C PHE A 372 -5.56 -13.24 2.26
N PRO A 373 -5.72 -14.51 1.79
CA PRO A 373 -5.78 -15.72 2.62
C PRO A 373 -4.43 -16.37 2.90
N ALA A 374 -3.38 -16.04 2.15
CA ALA A 374 -2.06 -16.64 2.32
C ALA A 374 -0.94 -15.66 1.97
N ARG A 375 0.20 -15.81 2.65
CA ARG A 375 1.43 -15.07 2.35
C ARG A 375 2.67 -15.94 2.48
N LEU A 376 3.75 -15.56 1.79
CA LEU A 376 5.07 -16.12 2.06
C LEU A 376 5.69 -15.47 3.30
N ILE A 377 6.43 -16.28 4.06
CA ILE A 377 7.32 -15.88 5.15
C ILE A 377 8.58 -16.72 5.05
N VAL A 378 9.74 -16.09 4.93
CA VAL A 378 11.05 -16.76 4.95
C VAL A 378 11.96 -16.04 5.94
N ALA A 379 12.42 -16.75 6.95
CA ALA A 379 13.28 -16.21 7.99
C ALA A 379 14.64 -15.74 7.41
N GLY A 380 15.17 -14.63 7.92
CA GLY A 380 16.48 -14.12 7.56
C GLY A 380 16.58 -13.41 6.21
N ILE A 381 15.46 -13.21 5.51
CA ILE A 381 15.39 -12.47 4.24
C ILE A 381 14.45 -11.27 4.40
N TYR A 382 14.88 -10.08 3.96
CA TYR A 382 14.03 -8.89 3.99
C TYR A 382 12.69 -9.11 3.28
N GLY A 383 11.61 -8.55 3.85
CA GLY A 383 10.24 -8.79 3.39
C GLY A 383 9.97 -8.45 1.92
N TYR A 384 10.74 -7.52 1.30
CA TYR A 384 10.56 -7.19 -0.11
C TYR A 384 10.92 -8.32 -1.06
N ALA A 385 11.80 -9.24 -0.62
CA ALA A 385 12.24 -10.38 -1.41
C ALA A 385 11.56 -11.69 -1.01
N SER A 386 10.96 -11.79 0.20
CA SER A 386 10.55 -13.07 0.78
C SER A 386 9.12 -13.14 1.29
N ALA A 387 8.41 -12.00 1.40
CA ALA A 387 7.16 -11.96 2.17
C ALA A 387 5.98 -11.46 1.34
N THR A 388 5.71 -12.12 0.20
CA THR A 388 4.60 -11.79 -0.70
C THR A 388 3.26 -11.98 0.01
N LYS A 389 2.49 -10.90 0.16
CA LYS A 389 1.11 -10.91 0.64
C LYS A 389 0.13 -11.27 -0.48
N TRP A 390 -1.05 -11.78 -0.12
CA TRP A 390 -2.10 -12.17 -1.09
C TRP A 390 -1.53 -13.08 -2.17
N LEU A 391 -0.75 -14.06 -1.75
CA LEU A 391 0.00 -14.99 -2.59
C LEU A 391 -0.94 -15.81 -3.46
N THR A 392 -0.64 -15.93 -4.75
CA THR A 392 -1.40 -16.74 -5.72
C THR A 392 -0.53 -17.76 -6.46
N GLU A 393 0.78 -17.50 -6.51
CA GLU A 393 1.68 -18.38 -7.25
C GLU A 393 3.08 -18.35 -6.65
N ILE A 394 3.71 -19.51 -6.65
CA ILE A 394 5.13 -19.71 -6.40
C ILE A 394 5.73 -20.26 -7.68
N GLU A 395 6.64 -19.53 -8.29
CA GLU A 395 7.30 -19.90 -9.54
C GLU A 395 8.77 -20.20 -9.28
N LEU A 396 9.22 -21.36 -9.73
CA LEU A 396 10.64 -21.74 -9.76
C LEU A 396 11.23 -21.26 -11.09
N THR A 397 12.28 -20.46 -11.05
CA THR A 397 12.92 -19.87 -12.23
C THR A 397 14.40 -19.61 -11.96
N ARG A 398 15.02 -18.72 -12.72
CA ARG A 398 16.43 -18.37 -12.62
C ARG A 398 16.61 -16.86 -12.48
N PHE A 399 17.63 -16.44 -11.75
CA PHE A 399 17.96 -15.02 -11.60
C PHE A 399 18.36 -14.34 -12.90
N ASP A 400 18.84 -15.09 -13.90
CA ASP A 400 19.16 -14.53 -15.22
C ASP A 400 17.93 -14.42 -16.15
N GLU A 401 16.76 -14.97 -15.75
CA GLU A 401 15.52 -14.95 -16.52
C GLU A 401 14.49 -13.99 -15.96
N PHE A 402 14.51 -13.73 -14.65
CA PHE A 402 13.48 -12.93 -14.01
C PHE A 402 14.00 -12.00 -12.89
N ASP A 403 13.74 -10.71 -13.05
CA ASP A 403 13.91 -9.69 -12.01
C ASP A 403 12.60 -9.43 -11.27
N HIS A 404 12.57 -9.68 -9.96
CA HIS A 404 11.39 -9.35 -9.16
C HIS A 404 11.21 -7.83 -9.00
N TYR A 405 10.04 -7.41 -8.53
CA TYR A 405 9.54 -6.03 -8.57
C TYR A 405 10.56 -4.94 -8.18
N TRP A 406 11.40 -5.17 -7.18
CA TRP A 406 12.31 -4.15 -6.65
C TRP A 406 13.69 -4.13 -7.34
N VAL A 407 14.11 -5.20 -8.02
CA VAL A 407 15.43 -5.26 -8.69
C VAL A 407 15.58 -4.19 -9.78
N PRO A 408 14.62 -4.02 -10.72
CA PRO A 408 14.70 -2.94 -11.71
C PRO A 408 14.61 -1.54 -11.10
N ARG A 409 14.30 -1.44 -9.81
CA ARG A 409 14.22 -0.18 -9.04
C ARG A 409 15.46 0.09 -8.19
N GLY A 410 16.51 -0.75 -8.35
CA GLY A 410 17.83 -0.56 -7.76
C GLY A 410 18.08 -1.34 -6.47
N TYR A 411 17.12 -2.15 -6.00
CA TYR A 411 17.35 -3.04 -4.85
C TYR A 411 18.10 -4.31 -5.25
N ALA A 412 18.79 -4.92 -4.30
CA ALA A 412 19.52 -6.15 -4.54
C ALA A 412 18.57 -7.33 -4.83
N ALA A 413 19.00 -8.24 -5.71
CA ALA A 413 18.25 -9.45 -6.02
C ALA A 413 18.23 -10.45 -4.84
N THR A 414 19.30 -10.48 -4.04
CA THR A 414 19.39 -11.22 -2.79
C THR A 414 19.32 -10.26 -1.62
N ALA A 415 18.63 -10.62 -0.56
CA ALA A 415 18.21 -9.70 0.47
C ALA A 415 18.36 -10.26 1.90
N PRO A 416 19.54 -10.75 2.32
CA PRO A 416 19.74 -11.21 3.68
C PRO A 416 19.58 -10.05 4.67
N ILE A 417 18.88 -10.31 5.78
CA ILE A 417 18.69 -9.31 6.84
C ILE A 417 20.04 -9.02 7.50
N LYS A 418 20.38 -7.74 7.60
CA LYS A 418 21.61 -7.29 8.27
C LYS A 418 21.40 -7.25 9.79
N MET A 419 22.45 -7.62 10.54
CA MET A 419 22.47 -7.55 12.00
C MET A 419 22.27 -6.12 12.48
N GLN A 420 21.35 -5.95 13.44
CA GLN A 420 21.09 -4.65 14.06
C GLN A 420 20.63 -4.79 15.51
N THR A 421 20.71 -3.69 16.26
CA THR A 421 20.05 -3.54 17.55
C THR A 421 19.31 -2.21 17.64
N ARG A 422 18.25 -2.16 18.45
CA ARG A 422 17.43 -0.98 18.71
C ARG A 422 17.22 -0.80 20.22
N ILE A 423 17.37 0.42 20.68
CA ILE A 423 16.98 0.88 22.02
C ILE A 423 15.49 1.25 21.94
N ASP A 424 14.63 0.59 22.71
CA ASP A 424 13.19 0.84 22.76
C ASP A 424 12.84 1.87 23.84
N ALA A 425 13.57 1.81 24.97
CA ALA A 425 13.48 2.75 26.07
C ALA A 425 14.87 2.99 26.70
N PRO A 426 15.22 4.25 27.04
CA PRO A 426 14.47 5.46 26.77
C PRO A 426 14.50 5.85 25.29
N ARG A 427 13.49 6.59 24.83
CA ARG A 427 13.44 7.14 23.46
C ARG A 427 14.30 8.39 23.36
N GLY A 428 14.64 8.73 22.13
CA GLY A 428 15.40 9.97 21.88
C GLY A 428 14.68 11.21 22.44
N LEU A 429 15.42 12.02 23.20
CA LEU A 429 14.99 13.24 23.90
C LEU A 429 14.03 13.00 25.08
N ASP A 430 13.83 11.74 25.52
CA ASP A 430 13.09 11.48 26.74
C ASP A 430 13.77 12.17 27.95
N ARG A 431 12.92 12.61 28.90
CA ARG A 431 13.33 13.05 30.21
C ARG A 431 13.10 11.94 31.21
N ILE A 432 14.13 11.52 31.90
CA ILE A 432 14.07 10.46 32.89
C ILE A 432 14.59 10.97 34.24
N PRO A 433 14.10 10.40 35.37
CA PRO A 433 14.64 10.77 36.67
C PRO A 433 16.07 10.27 36.85
N ALA A 434 16.84 10.94 37.70
CA ALA A 434 18.13 10.44 38.16
C ALA A 434 17.99 9.18 39.02
N GLY A 435 18.98 8.28 38.98
CA GLY A 435 19.00 7.01 39.69
C GLY A 435 18.78 5.80 38.78
N PRO A 436 18.42 4.65 39.34
CA PRO A 436 18.26 3.41 38.55
C PRO A 436 17.17 3.52 37.49
N PHE A 437 17.55 3.33 36.22
CA PHE A 437 16.64 3.30 35.08
C PHE A 437 16.93 2.08 34.23
N ALA A 438 15.92 1.29 33.90
CA ALA A 438 16.06 0.14 33.02
C ALA A 438 16.02 0.60 31.55
N ILE A 439 17.11 0.42 30.83
CA ILE A 439 17.18 0.56 29.38
C ILE A 439 16.77 -0.76 28.78
N GLY A 440 15.89 -0.77 27.77
CA GLY A 440 15.44 -1.99 27.10
C GLY A 440 15.47 -1.86 25.58
N GLY A 441 15.57 -2.99 24.91
CA GLY A 441 15.58 -3.02 23.46
C GLY A 441 15.59 -4.43 22.84
N VAL A 442 15.73 -4.47 21.52
CA VAL A 442 15.75 -5.68 20.70
C VAL A 442 16.99 -5.72 19.82
N ALA A 443 17.48 -6.90 19.48
CA ALA A 443 18.56 -7.11 18.52
C ALA A 443 18.24 -8.33 17.63
N TRP A 444 18.74 -8.34 16.40
CA TRP A 444 18.49 -9.41 15.44
C TRP A 444 19.66 -9.65 14.49
N ALA A 445 19.89 -10.91 14.13
CA ALA A 445 20.91 -11.37 13.18
C ALA A 445 20.48 -12.72 12.59
N GLN A 446 19.33 -12.75 11.92
CA GLN A 446 18.76 -14.00 11.39
C GLN A 446 19.55 -14.51 10.18
N PRO A 447 19.72 -15.85 10.06
CA PRO A 447 19.26 -16.90 10.96
C PRO A 447 20.25 -17.25 12.08
N VAL A 448 21.38 -16.55 12.18
CA VAL A 448 22.49 -16.86 13.10
C VAL A 448 22.08 -16.70 14.57
N GLY A 449 21.29 -15.68 14.89
CA GLY A 449 20.91 -15.32 16.27
C GLY A 449 21.89 -14.35 16.94
N ILE A 450 21.48 -13.80 18.08
CA ILE A 450 22.24 -12.81 18.86
C ILE A 450 22.83 -13.48 20.09
N SER A 451 24.16 -13.34 20.28
CA SER A 451 24.85 -13.79 21.50
C SER A 451 24.87 -12.70 22.59
N GLN A 452 25.12 -11.44 22.19
CA GLN A 452 25.31 -10.33 23.15
C GLN A 452 24.88 -9.00 22.56
N VAL A 453 24.46 -8.09 23.43
CA VAL A 453 24.34 -6.64 23.14
C VAL A 453 25.23 -5.87 24.11
N GLU A 454 25.88 -4.84 23.61
CA GLU A 454 26.72 -3.95 24.39
C GLU A 454 26.22 -2.50 24.27
N LEU A 455 26.34 -1.76 25.37
CA LEU A 455 25.97 -0.34 25.46
C LEU A 455 27.20 0.51 25.67
N MET A 456 27.20 1.71 25.13
CA MET A 456 28.21 2.74 25.35
C MET A 456 27.50 4.03 25.78
N PHE A 457 27.99 4.63 26.87
CA PHE A 457 27.50 5.90 27.41
C PHE A 457 28.52 6.99 27.16
N ASN A 458 28.16 8.07 26.47
CA ASN A 458 28.99 9.26 26.27
C ASN A 458 30.43 8.96 25.79
N ASP A 459 30.60 8.12 24.76
CA ASP A 459 31.91 7.70 24.22
C ASP A 459 32.82 6.97 25.25
N GLY A 460 32.22 6.41 26.30
CA GLY A 460 32.90 5.56 27.28
C GLY A 460 33.18 4.16 26.76
N PRO A 461 33.57 3.22 27.63
CA PRO A 461 33.76 1.83 27.25
C PRO A 461 32.43 1.15 26.91
N TRP A 462 32.49 0.12 26.05
CA TRP A 462 31.38 -0.81 25.82
C TRP A 462 31.16 -1.69 27.05
N ILE A 463 29.93 -1.79 27.51
CA ILE A 463 29.51 -2.62 28.65
C ILE A 463 28.39 -3.58 28.21
N PRO A 464 28.42 -4.83 28.69
CA PRO A 464 27.41 -5.81 28.28
C PRO A 464 26.04 -5.50 28.86
N ALA A 465 24.99 -5.70 28.06
CA ALA A 465 23.61 -5.73 28.52
C ALA A 465 23.24 -7.13 29.03
N THR A 466 22.16 -7.23 29.80
CA THR A 466 21.56 -8.49 30.20
C THR A 466 20.67 -8.99 29.04
N MET A 467 20.99 -10.15 28.51
CA MET A 467 20.21 -10.76 27.44
C MET A 467 19.00 -11.49 28.02
N ALA A 468 17.85 -11.31 27.40
CA ALA A 468 16.68 -12.15 27.64
C ALA A 468 16.92 -13.58 27.09
N ASP A 469 16.10 -14.54 27.51
CA ASP A 469 16.17 -15.89 26.97
C ASP A 469 15.90 -15.90 25.46
N GLU A 470 16.69 -16.68 24.74
CA GLU A 470 16.52 -16.85 23.31
C GLU A 470 15.32 -17.76 23.00
N VAL A 471 14.48 -17.34 22.04
CA VAL A 471 13.39 -18.17 21.53
C VAL A 471 13.90 -19.06 20.40
N ASN A 472 14.46 -18.46 19.36
CA ASN A 472 15.16 -19.15 18.26
C ASN A 472 15.98 -18.13 17.44
N GLY A 473 16.81 -18.63 16.49
CA GLY A 473 17.61 -17.77 15.61
C GLY A 473 16.82 -17.01 14.55
N SER A 474 15.53 -17.33 14.35
CA SER A 474 14.63 -16.65 13.40
C SER A 474 13.90 -15.45 14.00
N THR A 475 14.05 -15.21 15.32
CA THR A 475 13.41 -14.08 16.03
C THR A 475 14.44 -13.07 16.49
N TRP A 476 13.96 -11.86 16.77
CA TRP A 476 14.75 -10.93 17.55
C TRP A 476 14.99 -11.49 18.96
N ARG A 477 16.07 -11.03 19.60
CA ARG A 477 16.36 -11.29 21.00
C ARG A 477 16.25 -9.99 21.78
N GLN A 478 15.57 -10.01 22.90
CA GLN A 478 15.43 -8.85 23.76
C GLN A 478 16.60 -8.73 24.73
N TRP A 479 16.83 -7.52 25.21
CA TRP A 479 17.87 -7.22 26.17
C TRP A 479 17.48 -6.06 27.06
N SER A 480 18.06 -5.98 28.26
CA SER A 480 17.91 -4.86 29.17
C SER A 480 19.22 -4.54 29.90
N HIS A 481 19.30 -3.34 30.47
CA HIS A 481 20.42 -2.91 31.29
C HIS A 481 19.94 -1.88 32.31
N VAL A 482 20.23 -2.10 33.60
CA VAL A 482 19.95 -1.12 34.64
C VAL A 482 21.09 -0.13 34.72
N TRP A 483 20.82 1.12 34.39
CA TRP A 483 21.73 2.21 34.39
C TRP A 483 21.46 3.13 35.58
N ASP A 484 22.52 3.49 36.36
CA ASP A 484 22.40 4.51 37.40
C ASP A 484 22.57 5.89 36.74
N ALA A 485 21.41 6.46 36.33
CA ALA A 485 21.35 7.68 35.53
C ALA A 485 21.74 8.90 36.37
N THR A 486 22.81 9.61 35.99
CA THR A 486 23.22 10.85 36.62
C THR A 486 22.62 12.07 35.92
N PRO A 487 22.30 13.18 36.64
CA PRO A 487 21.74 14.37 36.02
C PRO A 487 22.58 14.90 34.84
N GLY A 488 21.89 15.34 33.78
CA GLY A 488 22.52 15.89 32.60
C GLY A 488 22.07 15.29 31.30
N ARG A 489 22.79 15.63 30.23
CA ARG A 489 22.53 15.10 28.88
C ARG A 489 23.45 13.92 28.60
N HIS A 490 22.90 12.79 28.24
CA HIS A 490 23.63 11.57 27.94
C HIS A 490 23.31 11.04 26.54
N THR A 491 24.29 10.41 25.91
CA THR A 491 24.12 9.64 24.69
C THR A 491 24.29 8.16 25.01
N ILE A 492 23.33 7.36 24.63
CA ILE A 492 23.35 5.89 24.78
C ILE A 492 23.42 5.28 23.39
N THR A 493 24.45 4.47 23.13
CA THR A 493 24.67 3.78 21.87
C THR A 493 24.66 2.28 22.12
N ALA A 494 23.98 1.50 21.27
CA ALA A 494 23.93 0.05 21.36
C ALA A 494 24.53 -0.61 20.11
N ARG A 495 25.21 -1.75 20.31
CA ARG A 495 25.65 -2.65 19.23
C ARG A 495 25.38 -4.11 19.60
N ALA A 496 25.13 -4.94 18.58
CA ALA A 496 24.91 -6.37 18.73
C ALA A 496 26.15 -7.18 18.36
N ILE A 497 26.23 -8.38 18.90
CA ILE A 497 27.20 -9.43 18.54
C ILE A 497 26.36 -10.68 18.28
N ASP A 498 26.56 -11.34 17.12
CA ASP A 498 25.86 -12.55 16.78
C ASP A 498 26.50 -13.81 17.41
N GLN A 499 25.90 -14.98 17.14
CA GLN A 499 26.41 -16.24 17.69
C GLN A 499 27.70 -16.72 17.03
N ASP A 500 28.06 -16.19 15.86
CA ASP A 500 29.34 -16.41 15.18
C ASP A 500 30.43 -15.42 15.65
N ASN A 501 30.14 -14.58 16.64
CA ASN A 501 30.99 -13.53 17.17
C ASN A 501 31.27 -12.38 16.20
N ALA A 502 30.48 -12.20 15.14
CA ALA A 502 30.55 -11.01 14.33
C ALA A 502 29.96 -9.80 15.09
N ILE A 503 30.65 -8.66 15.04
CA ILE A 503 30.24 -7.44 15.71
C ILE A 503 29.49 -6.56 14.71
N GLN A 504 28.35 -6.00 15.11
CA GLN A 504 27.61 -5.02 14.33
C GLN A 504 28.49 -3.85 13.94
N THR A 505 28.54 -3.52 12.64
CA THR A 505 29.36 -2.41 12.13
C THR A 505 28.83 -1.04 12.58
N ALA A 506 29.77 -0.12 12.84
CA ALA A 506 29.43 1.29 13.09
C ALA A 506 29.21 2.10 11.80
N GLU A 507 29.65 1.56 10.64
CA GLU A 507 29.50 2.22 9.35
C GLU A 507 28.01 2.34 9.01
N ARG A 508 27.59 3.54 8.57
CA ARG A 508 26.21 3.82 8.21
C ARG A 508 26.03 3.71 6.72
N ASP A 509 25.08 2.85 6.33
CA ASP A 509 24.59 2.72 4.97
C ASP A 509 23.14 3.17 4.86
N GLU A 510 22.74 3.56 3.65
CA GLU A 510 21.36 3.84 3.28
C GLU A 510 20.57 2.53 3.03
N PRO A 511 19.22 2.58 3.05
CA PRO A 511 18.39 1.40 2.79
C PRO A 511 18.63 0.76 1.42
N LEU A 512 18.93 1.56 0.40
CA LEU A 512 19.22 1.10 -0.95
C LEU A 512 20.73 0.80 -1.07
N PRO A 513 21.17 -0.34 -1.66
CA PRO A 513 20.35 -1.38 -2.30
C PRO A 513 19.89 -2.54 -1.40
N ASN A 514 20.43 -2.72 -0.20
CA ASN A 514 20.31 -3.97 0.55
C ASN A 514 20.15 -3.77 2.08
N GLY A 515 19.60 -2.64 2.50
CA GLY A 515 19.32 -2.33 3.90
C GLY A 515 20.42 -1.54 4.61
N VAL A 516 20.03 -0.88 5.68
CA VAL A 516 20.88 0.00 6.47
C VAL A 516 21.88 -0.75 7.34
N THR A 517 22.97 -0.09 7.71
CA THR A 517 23.90 -0.51 8.76
C THR A 517 24.17 0.65 9.72
N GLY A 518 24.86 0.39 10.85
CA GLY A 518 25.25 1.37 11.83
C GLY A 518 24.61 1.14 13.19
N HIS A 519 25.19 1.76 14.23
CA HIS A 519 24.72 1.65 15.60
C HIS A 519 23.54 2.58 15.89
N HIS A 520 22.55 2.10 16.65
CA HIS A 520 21.48 2.95 17.16
C HIS A 520 21.96 3.75 18.37
N SER A 521 21.74 5.07 18.34
CA SER A 521 22.09 5.97 19.44
C SER A 521 20.90 6.86 19.77
N VAL A 522 20.64 7.03 21.07
CA VAL A 522 19.63 7.94 21.59
C VAL A 522 20.27 8.97 22.54
N VAL A 523 19.75 10.18 22.50
CA VAL A 523 20.12 11.23 23.45
C VAL A 523 19.00 11.36 24.46
N VAL A 524 19.33 11.32 25.76
CA VAL A 524 18.36 11.44 26.85
C VAL A 524 18.76 12.58 27.80
N LEU A 525 17.78 13.13 28.49
CA LEU A 525 17.92 14.16 29.48
C LEU A 525 17.58 13.60 30.85
N VAL A 526 18.52 13.59 31.78
CA VAL A 526 18.30 13.13 33.15
C VAL A 526 18.06 14.35 34.01
N ASP A 527 16.91 14.43 34.65
CA ASP A 527 16.53 15.52 35.54
C ASP A 527 17.25 15.40 36.88
N GLU A 528 17.46 16.52 37.58
CA GLU A 528 17.93 16.52 38.95
C GLU A 528 16.92 15.82 39.88
N ALA A 529 17.40 15.11 40.88
CA ALA A 529 16.56 14.34 41.80
C ALA A 529 15.68 15.23 42.69
#